data_11564a2cab3e2bc00d9d86aecdca4af8
#
_entry.id   11564a2cab3e2bc00d9d86aecdca4af8
#
_cell.length_a   1.000
_cell.length_b   1.000
_cell.length_c   1.000
_cell.angle_alpha   90.00
_cell.angle_beta   90.00
_cell.angle_gamma   90.00
#
_symmetry.space_group_name_H-M   'P 1'
#
loop_
_entity.id
_entity.type
_entity.pdbx_description
1 polymer ?
#
loop_
_entity_poly.entity_id
_entity_poly.type
_entity_poly.pdbx_seq_one_letter_code
_entity_poly.pdbx_strand_id
1 'polypeptide(L)'
;LSETRSRTVNGGASARAMDYALKRWPSLIRYAETGHLPIDNNPVENNIRPIAVGKKNWLFVGSERAGQRAAVIQSLLGTAKLNGLNQEAWLTDVLEKLPTWPNSRIDELLPFAPDAIEKFKKKTDK
;
A
#
# COMPACT_ATOMS: atom_id res chain seq x y z
N LEU A 1 -33.14 -1.85 5.74
CA LEU A 1 -32.72 -1.25 4.47
C LEU A 1 -33.40 -1.94 3.30
N SER A 2 -33.42 -3.27 3.24
CA SER A 2 -34.07 -4.06 2.18
C SER A 2 -35.58 -3.78 2.09
N GLU A 3 -36.27 -3.72 3.23
CA GLU A 3 -37.69 -3.41 3.28
C GLU A 3 -37.99 -1.99 2.81
N THR A 4 -37.17 -1.00 3.19
CA THR A 4 -37.30 0.38 2.73
C THR A 4 -37.05 0.47 1.22
N ARG A 5 -36.09 -0.31 0.70
CA ARG A 5 -35.78 -0.38 -0.73
C ARG A 5 -36.97 -0.89 -1.55
N SER A 6 -37.69 -1.94 -1.07
CA SER A 6 -38.83 -2.50 -1.76
C SER A 6 -40.03 -1.52 -1.89
N ARG A 7 -40.09 -0.55 -0.98
CA ARG A 7 -41.12 0.52 -0.99
C ARG A 7 -40.71 1.76 -1.78
N THR A 8 -39.49 1.80 -2.31
CA THR A 8 -38.94 2.99 -2.98
C THR A 8 -39.11 2.85 -4.50
N VAL A 9 -39.52 3.94 -5.16
CA VAL A 9 -39.71 3.98 -6.62
C VAL A 9 -38.39 3.68 -7.34
N ASN A 10 -38.42 2.77 -8.29
CA ASN A 10 -37.28 2.37 -9.08
C ASN A 10 -36.68 3.54 -9.90
N GLY A 11 -35.36 3.60 -10.02
CA GLY A 11 -34.65 4.60 -10.82
C GLY A 11 -34.38 5.93 -10.11
N GLY A 12 -34.99 6.19 -8.95
CA GLY A 12 -34.72 7.38 -8.14
C GLY A 12 -33.33 7.39 -7.48
N ALA A 13 -32.83 8.57 -7.08
CA ALA A 13 -31.55 8.72 -6.42
C ALA A 13 -31.46 7.88 -5.13
N SER A 14 -32.52 7.87 -4.34
CA SER A 14 -32.63 7.08 -3.10
C SER A 14 -32.58 5.58 -3.37
N ALA A 15 -33.27 5.09 -4.42
CA ALA A 15 -33.23 3.69 -4.81
C ALA A 15 -31.82 3.25 -5.20
N ARG A 16 -31.14 4.05 -6.03
CA ARG A 16 -29.73 3.79 -6.42
C ARG A 16 -28.77 3.77 -5.25
N ALA A 17 -28.93 4.66 -4.28
CA ALA A 17 -28.12 4.70 -3.07
C ALA A 17 -28.33 3.43 -2.21
N MET A 18 -29.59 3.01 -2.06
CA MET A 18 -29.92 1.77 -1.33
C MET A 18 -29.37 0.53 -2.04
N ASP A 19 -29.52 0.44 -3.36
CA ASP A 19 -28.99 -0.67 -4.17
C ASP A 19 -27.46 -0.73 -4.08
N TYR A 20 -26.79 0.41 -4.08
CA TYR A 20 -25.35 0.50 -3.88
C TYR A 20 -24.92 -0.03 -2.49
N ALA A 21 -25.62 0.36 -1.43
CA ALA A 21 -25.35 -0.12 -0.07
C ALA A 21 -25.63 -1.62 0.07
N LEU A 22 -26.79 -2.09 -0.46
CA LEU A 22 -27.16 -3.51 -0.40
C LEU A 22 -26.18 -4.40 -1.17
N LYS A 23 -25.71 -3.96 -2.33
CA LYS A 23 -24.70 -4.69 -3.11
C LYS A 23 -23.37 -4.86 -2.35
N ARG A 24 -23.02 -3.88 -1.51
CA ARG A 24 -21.78 -3.90 -0.72
C ARG A 24 -21.96 -4.44 0.70
N TRP A 25 -23.18 -4.76 1.08
CA TRP A 25 -23.51 -5.18 2.43
C TRP A 25 -22.66 -6.35 2.95
N PRO A 26 -22.39 -7.40 2.15
CA PRO A 26 -21.54 -8.50 2.58
C PRO A 26 -20.11 -8.06 2.89
N SER A 27 -19.56 -7.09 2.13
CA SER A 27 -18.23 -6.54 2.38
C SER A 27 -18.20 -5.66 3.63
N LEU A 28 -19.27 -4.91 3.89
CA LEU A 28 -19.40 -4.08 5.09
C LEU A 28 -19.52 -4.93 6.36
N ILE A 29 -20.27 -6.03 6.31
CA ILE A 29 -20.36 -6.98 7.43
C ILE A 29 -18.99 -7.58 7.72
N ARG A 30 -18.29 -8.06 6.70
CA ARG A 30 -16.93 -8.61 6.85
C ARG A 30 -15.97 -7.61 7.47
N TYR A 31 -16.07 -6.33 7.06
CA TYR A 31 -15.29 -5.26 7.66
C TYR A 31 -15.59 -5.11 9.15
N ALA A 32 -16.87 -5.10 9.54
CA ALA A 32 -17.29 -4.95 10.94
C ALA A 32 -16.83 -6.12 11.82
N GLU A 33 -16.74 -7.32 11.25
CA GLU A 33 -16.31 -8.54 11.96
C GLU A 33 -14.79 -8.63 12.13
N THR A 34 -14.02 -8.01 11.24
CA THR A 34 -12.55 -8.13 11.26
C THR A 34 -11.84 -7.26 12.28
N GLY A 35 -12.45 -6.17 12.73
CA GLY A 35 -11.97 -5.31 13.84
C GLY A 35 -10.57 -4.67 13.75
N HIS A 36 -9.71 -5.21 12.89
CA HIS A 36 -8.32 -4.75 12.72
C HIS A 36 -8.09 -3.93 11.44
N LEU A 37 -9.09 -3.83 10.59
CA LEU A 37 -9.00 -3.03 9.37
C LEU A 37 -9.32 -1.56 9.68
N PRO A 38 -8.48 -0.61 9.25
CA PRO A 38 -8.79 0.82 9.40
C PRO A 38 -10.05 1.18 8.59
N ILE A 39 -10.87 2.08 9.16
CA ILE A 39 -12.10 2.55 8.51
C ILE A 39 -11.81 3.48 7.32
N ASP A 40 -10.62 4.04 7.29
CA ASP A 40 -10.16 4.97 6.28
C ASP A 40 -9.08 4.38 5.38
N ASN A 41 -8.76 5.08 4.31
CA ASN A 41 -7.70 4.74 3.37
C ASN A 41 -6.38 5.48 3.67
N ASN A 42 -6.27 6.14 4.82
CA ASN A 42 -5.11 6.96 5.18
C ASN A 42 -3.77 6.22 5.09
N PRO A 43 -3.64 4.95 5.51
CA PRO A 43 -2.37 4.23 5.36
C PRO A 43 -1.92 4.11 3.90
N VAL A 44 -2.85 3.86 2.96
CA VAL A 44 -2.55 3.77 1.52
C VAL A 44 -2.26 5.15 0.95
N GLU A 45 -3.07 6.14 1.27
CA GLU A 45 -2.89 7.52 0.81
C GLU A 45 -1.57 8.13 1.30
N ASN A 46 -1.17 7.88 2.53
CA ASN A 46 0.11 8.31 3.07
C ASN A 46 1.30 7.65 2.38
N ASN A 47 1.16 6.42 1.88
CA ASN A 47 2.20 5.77 1.08
C ASN A 47 2.28 6.30 -0.35
N ILE A 48 1.15 6.71 -0.94
CA ILE A 48 1.09 7.27 -2.29
C ILE A 48 1.50 8.75 -2.29
N ARG A 49 1.26 9.47 -1.20
CA ARG A 49 1.50 10.92 -1.07
C ARG A 49 2.91 11.36 -1.49
N PRO A 50 4.02 10.69 -1.11
CA PRO A 50 5.36 11.08 -1.56
C PRO A 50 5.48 11.07 -3.08
N ILE A 51 4.86 10.11 -3.76
CA ILE A 51 4.85 9.99 -5.22
C ILE A 51 4.04 11.14 -5.83
N ALA A 52 2.85 11.41 -5.28
CA ALA A 52 1.98 12.47 -5.76
C ALA A 52 2.60 13.87 -5.58
N VAL A 53 3.25 14.11 -4.45
CA VAL A 53 3.95 15.38 -4.16
C VAL A 53 5.23 15.49 -5.00
N GLY A 54 5.99 14.40 -5.15
CA GLY A 54 7.22 14.35 -5.95
C GLY A 54 6.99 14.40 -7.46
N LYS A 55 5.74 14.23 -7.92
CA LYS A 55 5.38 14.22 -9.36
C LYS A 55 5.92 15.42 -10.15
N LYS A 56 5.98 16.59 -9.54
CA LYS A 56 6.53 17.81 -10.19
C LYS A 56 8.04 17.70 -10.42
N ASN A 57 8.75 16.94 -9.61
CA ASN A 57 10.20 16.74 -9.73
C ASN A 57 10.53 15.58 -10.67
N TRP A 58 9.58 14.70 -10.94
CA TRP A 58 9.73 13.50 -11.77
C TRP A 58 8.88 13.60 -13.03
N LEU A 59 8.99 14.73 -13.71
CA LEU A 59 8.17 15.10 -14.86
C LEU A 59 8.23 14.09 -16.01
N PHE A 60 9.31 13.32 -16.13
CA PHE A 60 9.48 12.37 -17.21
C PHE A 60 10.01 11.03 -16.69
N VAL A 61 9.21 10.00 -16.85
CA VAL A 61 9.62 8.63 -16.61
C VAL A 61 10.44 8.10 -17.80
N GLY A 62 10.46 8.82 -18.91
CA GLY A 62 11.25 8.54 -20.12
C GLY A 62 10.77 7.32 -20.93
N SER A 63 10.24 6.29 -20.28
CA SER A 63 9.68 5.09 -20.91
C SER A 63 8.81 4.28 -19.94
N GLU A 64 7.96 3.41 -20.47
CA GLU A 64 7.15 2.50 -19.66
C GLU A 64 8.01 1.62 -18.74
N ARG A 65 9.13 1.10 -19.25
CA ARG A 65 10.07 0.30 -18.45
C ARG A 65 10.69 1.08 -17.29
N ALA A 66 10.99 2.36 -17.50
CA ALA A 66 11.48 3.22 -16.43
C ALA A 66 10.40 3.46 -15.36
N GLY A 67 9.14 3.62 -15.78
CA GLY A 67 7.99 3.73 -14.88
C GLY A 67 7.79 2.48 -14.03
N GLN A 68 7.84 1.32 -14.64
CA GLN A 68 7.73 0.04 -13.93
C GLN A 68 8.85 -0.12 -12.89
N ARG A 69 10.11 0.20 -13.25
CA ARG A 69 11.23 0.16 -12.30
C ARG A 69 11.06 1.13 -11.14
N ALA A 70 10.64 2.36 -11.44
CA ALA A 70 10.35 3.36 -10.41
C ALA A 70 9.23 2.89 -9.46
N ALA A 71 8.17 2.29 -10.00
CA ALA A 71 7.07 1.74 -9.20
C ALA A 71 7.54 0.62 -8.27
N VAL A 72 8.39 -0.29 -8.75
CA VAL A 72 8.97 -1.37 -7.92
C VAL A 72 9.81 -0.79 -6.79
N ILE A 73 10.72 0.15 -7.09
CA ILE A 73 11.57 0.78 -6.07
C ILE A 73 10.71 1.50 -5.02
N GLN A 74 9.70 2.25 -5.45
CA GLN A 74 8.79 2.96 -4.54
C GLN A 74 7.98 1.99 -3.66
N SER A 75 7.55 0.86 -4.22
CA SER A 75 6.86 -0.19 -3.46
C SER A 75 7.76 -0.79 -2.38
N LEU A 76 9.01 -1.08 -2.72
CA LEU A 76 9.99 -1.62 -1.78
C LEU A 76 10.32 -0.61 -0.66
N LEU A 77 10.53 0.66 -1.00
CA LEU A 77 10.74 1.73 -0.02
C LEU A 77 9.51 1.94 0.88
N GLY A 78 8.31 1.91 0.30
CA GLY A 78 7.06 1.98 1.05
C GLY A 78 6.94 0.81 2.04
N THR A 79 7.27 -0.40 1.60
CA THR A 79 7.27 -1.59 2.44
C THR A 79 8.30 -1.50 3.57
N ALA A 80 9.52 -1.04 3.28
CA ALA A 80 10.53 -0.79 4.30
C ALA A 80 10.04 0.20 5.37
N LYS A 81 9.39 1.29 4.94
CA LYS A 81 8.78 2.26 5.85
C LYS A 81 7.70 1.66 6.74
N LEU A 82 6.80 0.85 6.15
CA LEU A 82 5.71 0.20 6.88
C LEU A 82 6.23 -0.79 7.93
N ASN A 83 7.36 -1.45 7.65
CA ASN A 83 8.03 -2.34 8.60
C ASN A 83 8.95 -1.59 9.60
N GLY A 84 8.95 -0.26 9.58
CA GLY A 84 9.73 0.56 10.51
C GLY A 84 11.24 0.55 10.26
N LEU A 85 11.68 0.19 9.05
CA LEU A 85 13.08 0.18 8.68
C LEU A 85 13.58 1.60 8.36
N ASN A 86 14.88 1.83 8.56
CA ASN A 86 15.57 2.96 7.96
C ASN A 86 15.74 2.65 6.45
N GLN A 87 14.94 3.33 5.63
CA GLN A 87 14.85 3.10 4.17
C GLN A 87 16.19 3.31 3.47
N GLU A 88 16.94 4.34 3.86
CA GLU A 88 18.22 4.70 3.26
C GLU A 88 19.29 3.64 3.59
N ALA A 89 19.43 3.29 4.86
CA ALA A 89 20.40 2.28 5.30
C ALA A 89 20.09 0.90 4.69
N TRP A 90 18.81 0.52 4.63
CA TRP A 90 18.39 -0.73 4.00
C TRP A 90 18.68 -0.73 2.49
N LEU A 91 18.33 0.34 1.78
CA LEU A 91 18.55 0.42 0.34
C LEU A 91 20.04 0.41 -0.01
N THR A 92 20.87 1.09 0.77
CA THR A 92 22.33 1.10 0.59
C THR A 92 22.90 -0.32 0.71
N ASP A 93 22.56 -1.05 1.77
CA ASP A 93 23.00 -2.43 1.98
C ASP A 93 22.53 -3.36 0.84
N VAL A 94 21.28 -3.18 0.36
CA VAL A 94 20.77 -3.96 -0.78
C VAL A 94 21.56 -3.67 -2.05
N LEU A 95 21.83 -2.40 -2.36
CA LEU A 95 22.56 -2.02 -3.58
C LEU A 95 24.02 -2.48 -3.55
N GLU A 96 24.65 -2.52 -2.39
CA GLU A 96 26.01 -3.06 -2.22
C GLU A 96 26.08 -4.57 -2.44
N LYS A 97 25.06 -5.30 -1.99
CA LYS A 97 25.01 -6.78 -2.06
C LYS A 97 24.49 -7.30 -3.39
N LEU A 98 23.51 -6.62 -3.98
CA LEU A 98 22.76 -7.09 -5.13
C LEU A 98 23.64 -7.58 -6.30
N PRO A 99 24.77 -6.92 -6.66
CA PRO A 99 25.61 -7.36 -7.79
C PRO A 99 26.24 -8.75 -7.62
N THR A 100 26.44 -9.18 -6.38
CA THR A 100 27.13 -10.45 -6.06
C THR A 100 26.21 -11.46 -5.36
N TRP A 101 24.95 -11.07 -5.07
CA TRP A 101 24.02 -11.91 -4.32
C TRP A 101 23.39 -12.99 -5.19
N PRO A 102 23.33 -14.24 -4.73
CA PRO A 102 22.71 -15.32 -5.51
C PRO A 102 21.21 -15.07 -5.73
N ASN A 103 20.74 -15.23 -6.97
CA ASN A 103 19.32 -15.07 -7.30
C ASN A 103 18.39 -15.99 -6.50
N SER A 104 18.88 -17.18 -6.12
CA SER A 104 18.13 -18.14 -5.30
C SER A 104 17.86 -17.64 -3.86
N ARG A 105 18.56 -16.60 -3.43
CA ARG A 105 18.45 -16.03 -2.08
C ARG A 105 18.03 -14.57 -2.08
N ILE A 106 17.49 -14.08 -3.18
CA ILE A 106 17.12 -12.66 -3.32
C ILE A 106 16.05 -12.23 -2.33
N ASP A 107 15.22 -13.16 -1.88
CA ASP A 107 14.16 -12.91 -0.90
C ASP A 107 14.71 -12.45 0.46
N GLU A 108 15.95 -12.79 0.79
CA GLU A 108 16.62 -12.34 2.02
C GLU A 108 16.93 -10.84 2.03
N LEU A 109 16.97 -10.20 0.87
CA LEU A 109 17.19 -8.76 0.72
C LEU A 109 15.89 -7.94 0.81
N LEU A 110 14.75 -8.59 0.82
CA LEU A 110 13.46 -7.90 0.85
C LEU A 110 13.22 -7.18 2.19
N PRO A 111 12.50 -6.03 2.19
CA PRO A 111 12.35 -5.20 3.38
C PRO A 111 11.42 -5.78 4.45
N PHE A 112 10.89 -6.97 4.24
CA PHE A 112 10.11 -7.75 5.20
C PHE A 112 10.83 -9.05 5.62
N ALA A 113 12.05 -9.29 5.11
CA ALA A 113 12.86 -10.41 5.57
C ALA A 113 13.24 -10.22 7.05
N PRO A 114 13.21 -11.29 7.89
CA PRO A 114 13.50 -11.19 9.31
C PRO A 114 14.84 -10.50 9.61
N ASP A 115 15.88 -10.87 8.89
CA ASP A 115 17.23 -10.30 9.05
C ASP A 115 17.28 -8.80 8.71
N ALA A 116 16.53 -8.37 7.68
CA ALA A 116 16.41 -6.96 7.32
C ALA A 116 15.68 -6.16 8.40
N ILE A 117 14.62 -6.73 8.97
CA ILE A 117 13.86 -6.09 10.05
C ILE A 117 14.74 -5.93 11.30
N GLU A 118 15.46 -6.96 11.69
CA GLU A 118 16.35 -6.89 12.85
C GLU A 118 17.47 -5.87 12.66
N LYS A 119 18.13 -5.88 11.50
CA LYS A 119 19.29 -5.05 11.20
C LYS A 119 18.97 -3.56 11.03
N PHE A 120 17.84 -3.24 10.35
CA PHE A 120 17.54 -1.87 9.91
C PHE A 120 16.36 -1.22 10.63
N LYS A 121 15.82 -1.86 11.67
CA LYS A 121 14.73 -1.28 12.46
C LYS A 121 15.17 0.06 13.04
N LYS A 122 14.36 1.11 12.81
CA LYS A 122 14.58 2.41 13.43
C LYS A 122 14.56 2.23 14.95
N LYS A 123 15.63 2.62 15.62
CA LYS A 123 15.59 2.79 17.08
C LYS A 123 14.55 3.88 17.36
N THR A 124 13.46 3.52 18.00
CA THR A 124 12.49 4.49 18.50
C THR A 124 13.17 5.14 19.71
N ASP A 125 13.78 6.31 19.49
CA ASP A 125 14.17 7.16 20.62
C ASP A 125 12.88 7.52 21.35
N LYS A 126 12.84 7.15 22.64
CA LYS A 126 11.78 7.52 23.57
C LYS A 126 11.89 8.97 23.91
#